data_d673f9d28dab2379c59560bae2895e57
#
_entry.id   d673f9d28dab2379c59560bae2895e57
#
_cell.length_a   1.000
_cell.length_b   1.000
_cell.length_c   1.000
_cell.angle_alpha   90.00
_cell.angle_beta   90.00
_cell.angle_gamma   90.00
#
_symmetry.space_group_name_H-M   'P 1'
#
loop_
_entity.id
_entity.type
_entity.pdbx_description
1 polymer ?
#
loop_
_entity_poly.entity_id
_entity_poly.type
_entity_poly.pdbx_seq_one_letter_code
_entity_poly.pdbx_strand_id
1 'polypeptide(L)'
;MAQKLWEKNVRVNEEIDRFTVGRDREMDLYLAKHDVLGSMAHITMLESIGLLTAGELEMLLAELKNIYASAEKGEFVIEDGIEDVHSQVELMLTRKLGDVGKKIHSGRSRNDQVLVDLKLFTRAELKEVAEEVEQLFHVLISQSNTYKDVLMPGYTHLQIAMPSSFGLWFGAYAESLVDDMMFLQAAFKMCNRNPLGSAAGYGSSFPLDREMTTRLLGFDSIDYNVVYAQMGRGKMERNVAFALASIAGTVSKMAFDACMFSSQNFGFVKLPDECTTGSSIMPHKKNPDVFELTRAKCNKLQALPQQIMMIMNNLPSGYFRDLQIIKEVFLPAFRELKECLQMAAYIMDKIKINEHILDDDRYLYIFSVEEVNRLASEGMPFRDAYKKVGLDIEAGKFTHDKKVHHTHEGSIGNLCNDRIESLMRQVVDGFNFSVMEQAERSLLGR
;
A
#
# COMPACT_ATOMS: atom_id res chain seq x y z
N MET A 1 -35.68 7.16 20.13
CA MET A 1 -34.26 6.81 20.42
C MET A 1 -34.05 5.40 19.91
N ALA A 2 -33.04 5.17 19.09
CA ALA A 2 -32.71 3.82 18.65
C ALA A 2 -32.23 3.00 19.85
N GLN A 3 -32.86 1.86 20.08
CA GLN A 3 -32.50 0.95 21.18
C GLN A 3 -31.38 0.05 20.71
N LYS A 4 -30.28 -0.04 21.48
CA LYS A 4 -29.17 -0.94 21.13
C LYS A 4 -29.64 -2.39 21.18
N LEU A 5 -29.16 -3.24 20.25
CA LEU A 5 -29.57 -4.65 20.12
C LEU A 5 -29.43 -5.48 21.41
N TRP A 6 -28.50 -5.08 22.29
CA TRP A 6 -28.21 -5.76 23.58
C TRP A 6 -28.80 -5.04 24.82
N GLU A 7 -29.50 -3.94 24.64
CA GLU A 7 -30.03 -3.12 25.76
C GLU A 7 -31.18 -3.82 26.48
N LYS A 8 -30.92 -4.20 27.72
CA LYS A 8 -31.91 -4.80 28.64
C LYS A 8 -32.17 -3.84 29.79
N ASN A 9 -33.08 -2.87 29.63
CA ASN A 9 -33.61 -2.00 30.67
C ASN A 9 -32.61 -1.22 31.56
N VAL A 10 -31.34 -1.12 31.17
CA VAL A 10 -30.32 -0.30 31.85
C VAL A 10 -29.90 0.82 30.90
N ARG A 11 -30.12 2.05 31.26
CA ARG A 11 -29.72 3.22 30.49
C ARG A 11 -28.18 3.32 30.50
N VAL A 12 -27.58 3.24 29.36
CA VAL A 12 -26.12 3.41 29.23
C VAL A 12 -25.75 4.86 29.54
N ASN A 13 -24.71 5.06 30.34
CA ASN A 13 -24.17 6.40 30.60
C ASN A 13 -23.56 6.96 29.29
N GLU A 14 -23.97 8.17 28.92
CA GLU A 14 -23.56 8.82 27.66
C GLU A 14 -22.03 9.03 27.56
N GLU A 15 -21.36 9.27 28.69
CA GLU A 15 -19.90 9.39 28.72
C GLU A 15 -19.19 8.05 28.46
N ILE A 16 -19.72 6.96 29.03
CA ILE A 16 -19.22 5.61 28.80
C ILE A 16 -19.47 5.21 27.34
N ASP A 17 -20.65 5.53 26.80
CA ASP A 17 -20.98 5.26 25.40
C ASP A 17 -20.03 5.99 24.46
N ARG A 18 -19.83 7.29 24.66
CA ARG A 18 -18.90 8.10 23.88
C ARG A 18 -17.47 7.58 23.95
N PHE A 19 -17.00 7.16 25.13
CA PHE A 19 -15.65 6.58 25.30
C PHE A 19 -15.51 5.24 24.58
N THR A 20 -16.51 4.36 24.69
CA THR A 20 -16.44 3.00 24.14
C THR A 20 -16.69 2.94 22.65
N VAL A 21 -17.51 3.82 22.08
CA VAL A 21 -17.69 3.96 20.62
C VAL A 21 -16.49 4.69 20.00
N GLY A 22 -15.98 5.73 20.66
CA GLY A 22 -14.85 6.50 20.18
C GLY A 22 -15.07 7.02 18.75
N ARG A 23 -14.12 6.74 17.88
CA ARG A 23 -14.17 7.09 16.44
C ARG A 23 -14.72 5.96 15.55
N ASP A 24 -15.28 4.91 16.13
CA ASP A 24 -15.67 3.72 15.39
C ASP A 24 -16.67 4.00 14.26
N ARG A 25 -17.66 4.88 14.52
CA ARG A 25 -18.62 5.31 13.50
C ARG A 25 -17.96 5.98 12.29
N GLU A 26 -16.96 6.81 12.54
CA GLU A 26 -16.19 7.47 11.46
C GLU A 26 -15.39 6.45 10.66
N MET A 27 -14.73 5.52 11.35
CA MET A 27 -13.92 4.48 10.72
C MET A 27 -14.77 3.45 9.98
N ASP A 28 -15.93 3.11 10.48
CA ASP A 28 -16.84 2.15 9.86
C ASP A 28 -17.43 2.63 8.53
N LEU A 29 -17.42 3.94 8.26
CA LEU A 29 -17.81 4.44 6.92
C LEU A 29 -16.90 3.91 5.81
N TYR A 30 -15.62 3.63 6.10
CA TYR A 30 -14.71 2.95 5.16
C TYR A 30 -15.17 1.52 4.83
N LEU A 31 -15.88 0.88 5.75
CA LEU A 31 -16.31 -0.52 5.65
C LEU A 31 -17.71 -0.69 5.07
N ALA A 32 -18.50 0.38 4.92
CA ALA A 32 -19.93 0.31 4.62
C ALA A 32 -20.28 -0.54 3.38
N LYS A 33 -19.60 -0.33 2.25
CA LYS A 33 -19.83 -1.13 1.03
C LYS A 33 -19.39 -2.59 1.21
N HIS A 34 -18.39 -2.85 2.04
CA HIS A 34 -17.86 -4.18 2.29
C HIS A 34 -18.75 -4.99 3.23
N ASP A 35 -19.34 -4.36 4.25
CA ASP A 35 -20.37 -4.97 5.09
C ASP A 35 -21.59 -5.41 4.27
N VAL A 36 -22.00 -4.57 3.32
CA VAL A 36 -23.09 -4.92 2.40
C VAL A 36 -22.74 -6.14 1.55
N LEU A 37 -21.54 -6.19 0.97
CA LEU A 37 -21.10 -7.35 0.17
C LEU A 37 -21.03 -8.64 1.01
N GLY A 38 -20.44 -8.57 2.22
CA GLY A 38 -20.41 -9.67 3.17
C GLY A 38 -21.82 -10.14 3.54
N SER A 39 -22.73 -9.19 3.77
CA SER A 39 -24.14 -9.45 4.05
C SER A 39 -24.89 -10.10 2.88
N MET A 40 -24.66 -9.68 1.63
CA MET A 40 -25.26 -10.31 0.44
C MET A 40 -24.83 -11.76 0.28
N ALA A 41 -23.55 -12.05 0.45
CA ALA A 41 -23.05 -13.43 0.41
C ALA A 41 -23.63 -14.27 1.56
N HIS A 42 -23.74 -13.70 2.76
CA HIS A 42 -24.30 -14.38 3.92
C HIS A 42 -25.76 -14.76 3.75
N ILE A 43 -26.64 -13.82 3.33
CA ILE A 43 -28.05 -14.11 3.14
C ILE A 43 -28.30 -15.09 2.01
N THR A 44 -27.48 -15.07 0.96
CA THR A 44 -27.53 -16.06 -0.12
C THR A 44 -27.24 -17.46 0.41
N MET A 45 -26.27 -17.59 1.30
CA MET A 45 -25.99 -18.83 2.02
C MET A 45 -27.14 -19.22 2.97
N LEU A 46 -27.75 -18.27 3.69
CA LEU A 46 -28.87 -18.54 4.59
C LEU A 46 -30.09 -19.13 3.84
N GLU A 47 -30.37 -18.66 2.63
CA GLU A 47 -31.42 -19.24 1.78
C GLU A 47 -31.07 -20.69 1.40
N SER A 48 -29.84 -20.96 0.99
CA SER A 48 -29.40 -22.30 0.59
C SER A 48 -29.50 -23.35 1.71
N ILE A 49 -29.46 -22.93 2.98
CA ILE A 49 -29.64 -23.80 4.14
C ILE A 49 -31.06 -23.76 4.75
N GLY A 50 -32.00 -23.08 4.07
CA GLY A 50 -33.42 -23.04 4.46
C GLY A 50 -33.79 -22.07 5.59
N LEU A 51 -32.90 -21.14 5.98
CA LEU A 51 -33.18 -20.09 6.97
C LEU A 51 -33.89 -18.86 6.36
N LEU A 52 -33.83 -18.72 5.05
CA LEU A 52 -34.59 -17.74 4.28
C LEU A 52 -35.34 -18.45 3.13
N THR A 53 -36.47 -17.90 2.74
CA THR A 53 -37.14 -18.29 1.51
C THR A 53 -36.54 -17.53 0.33
N ALA A 54 -36.72 -18.02 -0.91
CA ALA A 54 -36.27 -17.34 -2.11
C ALA A 54 -36.85 -15.90 -2.25
N GLY A 55 -38.10 -15.70 -1.87
CA GLY A 55 -38.74 -14.37 -1.90
C GLY A 55 -38.14 -13.42 -0.85
N GLU A 56 -37.79 -13.90 0.35
CA GLU A 56 -37.10 -13.09 1.37
C GLU A 56 -35.69 -12.74 0.92
N LEU A 57 -34.97 -13.66 0.29
CA LEU A 57 -33.65 -13.39 -0.29
C LEU A 57 -33.73 -12.29 -1.36
N GLU A 58 -34.69 -12.38 -2.28
CA GLU A 58 -34.86 -11.37 -3.32
C GLU A 58 -35.08 -9.96 -2.74
N MET A 59 -35.98 -9.85 -1.73
CA MET A 59 -36.25 -8.58 -1.08
C MET A 59 -35.01 -8.01 -0.37
N LEU A 60 -34.27 -8.85 0.35
CA LEU A 60 -33.05 -8.44 1.08
C LEU A 60 -31.95 -8.02 0.10
N LEU A 61 -31.70 -8.79 -0.98
CA LEU A 61 -30.70 -8.44 -2.00
C LEU A 61 -31.04 -7.13 -2.69
N ALA A 62 -32.32 -6.88 -3.01
CA ALA A 62 -32.74 -5.61 -3.63
C ALA A 62 -32.43 -4.41 -2.72
N GLU A 63 -32.74 -4.50 -1.42
CA GLU A 63 -32.46 -3.40 -0.50
C GLU A 63 -30.97 -3.25 -0.16
N LEU A 64 -30.23 -4.34 -0.04
CA LEU A 64 -28.77 -4.28 0.12
C LEU A 64 -28.08 -3.62 -1.07
N LYS A 65 -28.55 -3.83 -2.30
CA LYS A 65 -28.03 -3.11 -3.47
C LYS A 65 -28.28 -1.60 -3.40
N ASN A 66 -29.43 -1.17 -2.85
CA ASN A 66 -29.72 0.25 -2.63
C ASN A 66 -28.76 0.83 -1.58
N ILE A 67 -28.53 0.11 -0.48
CA ILE A 67 -27.59 0.52 0.58
C ILE A 67 -26.17 0.59 0.03
N TYR A 68 -25.75 -0.41 -0.78
CA TYR A 68 -24.45 -0.39 -1.44
C TYR A 68 -24.28 0.86 -2.33
N ALA A 69 -25.28 1.18 -3.16
CA ALA A 69 -25.24 2.34 -4.03
C ALA A 69 -25.16 3.67 -3.25
N SER A 70 -25.82 3.76 -2.09
CA SER A 70 -25.67 4.90 -1.17
C SER A 70 -24.28 5.00 -0.58
N ALA A 71 -23.69 3.88 -0.16
CA ALA A 71 -22.32 3.83 0.33
C ALA A 71 -21.28 4.19 -0.75
N GLU A 72 -21.47 3.69 -1.98
CA GLU A 72 -20.62 3.99 -3.14
C GLU A 72 -20.61 5.50 -3.48
N LYS A 73 -21.72 6.19 -3.27
CA LYS A 73 -21.86 7.65 -3.48
C LYS A 73 -21.38 8.48 -2.29
N GLY A 74 -20.99 7.87 -1.16
CA GLY A 74 -20.65 8.59 0.06
C GLY A 74 -21.86 9.18 0.80
N GLU A 75 -23.07 8.68 0.52
CA GLU A 75 -24.33 9.14 1.14
C GLU A 75 -24.76 8.28 2.34
N PHE A 76 -24.06 7.16 2.58
CA PHE A 76 -24.33 6.30 3.75
C PHE A 76 -23.89 6.97 5.05
N VAL A 77 -24.74 6.97 6.04
CA VAL A 77 -24.49 7.59 7.35
C VAL A 77 -24.81 6.58 8.45
N ILE A 78 -24.02 6.56 9.50
CA ILE A 78 -24.34 5.86 10.75
C ILE A 78 -25.04 6.87 11.65
N GLU A 79 -26.34 6.63 11.92
CA GLU A 79 -27.20 7.54 12.68
C GLU A 79 -26.73 7.67 14.14
N ASP A 80 -27.04 8.82 14.75
CA ASP A 80 -26.79 9.02 16.17
C ASP A 80 -27.52 7.97 17.02
N GLY A 81 -26.78 7.38 17.98
CA GLY A 81 -27.28 6.29 18.82
C GLY A 81 -27.09 4.89 18.22
N ILE A 82 -26.64 4.78 16.96
CA ILE A 82 -26.21 3.51 16.37
C ILE A 82 -24.71 3.33 16.61
N GLU A 83 -24.30 2.12 16.95
CA GLU A 83 -22.93 1.85 17.41
C GLU A 83 -21.94 1.70 16.25
N ASP A 84 -22.34 1.01 15.18
CA ASP A 84 -21.47 0.56 14.10
C ASP A 84 -22.23 0.41 12.76
N VAL A 85 -21.49 0.13 11.70
CA VAL A 85 -22.02 -0.11 10.34
C VAL A 85 -22.99 -1.27 10.29
N HIS A 86 -22.71 -2.36 11.01
CA HIS A 86 -23.54 -3.57 11.01
C HIS A 86 -24.94 -3.29 11.54
N SER A 87 -25.02 -2.55 12.66
CA SER A 87 -26.28 -2.12 13.25
C SER A 87 -27.05 -1.14 12.37
N GLN A 88 -26.34 -0.27 11.64
CA GLN A 88 -26.97 0.66 10.71
C GLN A 88 -27.60 -0.09 9.52
N VAL A 89 -26.90 -1.03 8.93
CA VAL A 89 -27.42 -1.85 7.81
C VAL A 89 -28.61 -2.68 8.26
N GLU A 90 -28.55 -3.35 9.42
CA GLU A 90 -29.68 -4.12 9.96
C GLU A 90 -30.87 -3.22 10.27
N LEU A 91 -30.65 -2.01 10.81
CA LEU A 91 -31.73 -1.03 11.07
C LEU A 91 -32.42 -0.59 9.77
N MET A 92 -31.64 -0.29 8.71
CA MET A 92 -32.19 0.11 7.42
C MET A 92 -33.05 -1.01 6.82
N LEU A 93 -32.55 -2.25 6.83
CA LEU A 93 -33.29 -3.43 6.38
C LEU A 93 -34.56 -3.64 7.19
N THR A 94 -34.48 -3.55 8.52
CA THR A 94 -35.64 -3.73 9.42
C THR A 94 -36.71 -2.64 9.20
N ARG A 95 -36.31 -1.39 9.03
CA ARG A 95 -37.24 -0.29 8.73
C ARG A 95 -37.97 -0.51 7.40
N LYS A 96 -37.29 -1.07 6.41
CA LYS A 96 -37.82 -1.29 5.08
C LYS A 96 -38.64 -2.57 4.93
N LEU A 97 -38.16 -3.66 5.55
CA LEU A 97 -38.64 -5.02 5.32
C LEU A 97 -39.27 -5.69 6.57
N GLY A 98 -39.31 -4.98 7.71
CA GLY A 98 -39.85 -5.51 8.96
C GLY A 98 -39.08 -6.73 9.47
N ASP A 99 -39.78 -7.78 9.84
CA ASP A 99 -39.17 -8.99 10.43
C ASP A 99 -38.23 -9.74 9.46
N VAL A 100 -38.40 -9.59 8.17
CA VAL A 100 -37.49 -10.16 7.16
C VAL A 100 -36.10 -9.52 7.29
N GLY A 101 -36.04 -8.21 7.53
CA GLY A 101 -34.77 -7.49 7.73
C GLY A 101 -33.97 -8.01 8.93
N LYS A 102 -34.65 -8.43 10.01
CA LYS A 102 -33.99 -8.97 11.22
C LYS A 102 -33.32 -10.33 11.00
N LYS A 103 -33.73 -11.09 9.99
CA LYS A 103 -33.19 -12.44 9.71
C LYS A 103 -31.72 -12.41 9.26
N ILE A 104 -31.22 -11.25 8.79
CA ILE A 104 -29.86 -11.09 8.29
C ILE A 104 -28.82 -11.47 9.36
N HIS A 105 -29.13 -11.34 10.63
CA HIS A 105 -28.20 -11.62 11.73
C HIS A 105 -28.09 -13.11 12.09
N SER A 106 -28.94 -13.98 11.51
CA SER A 106 -28.94 -15.42 11.81
C SER A 106 -27.58 -16.05 11.50
N GLY A 107 -27.02 -16.82 12.43
CA GLY A 107 -25.79 -17.60 12.24
C GLY A 107 -24.49 -16.81 12.17
N ARG A 108 -24.48 -15.51 12.45
CA ARG A 108 -23.27 -14.68 12.52
C ARG A 108 -23.20 -13.83 13.79
N SER A 109 -22.07 -13.20 14.00
CA SER A 109 -21.81 -12.22 15.05
C SER A 109 -21.21 -10.96 14.43
N ARG A 110 -21.29 -9.82 15.12
CA ARG A 110 -20.51 -8.63 14.76
C ARG A 110 -19.02 -8.92 14.66
N ASN A 111 -18.53 -9.92 15.38
CA ASN A 111 -17.13 -10.28 15.37
C ASN A 111 -16.69 -10.80 13.99
N ASP A 112 -17.42 -11.74 13.37
CA ASP A 112 -17.05 -12.24 12.05
C ASP A 112 -17.50 -11.32 10.91
N GLN A 113 -18.50 -10.46 11.15
CA GLN A 113 -18.85 -9.38 10.21
C GLN A 113 -17.68 -8.40 10.04
N VAL A 114 -17.17 -7.81 11.12
CA VAL A 114 -16.05 -6.86 11.03
C VAL A 114 -14.79 -7.50 10.46
N LEU A 115 -14.58 -8.80 10.69
CA LEU A 115 -13.45 -9.52 10.09
C LEU A 115 -13.55 -9.62 8.57
N VAL A 116 -14.73 -9.99 8.05
CA VAL A 116 -14.92 -10.09 6.59
C VAL A 116 -14.86 -8.71 5.95
N ASP A 117 -15.45 -7.69 6.57
CA ASP A 117 -15.42 -6.32 6.07
C ASP A 117 -13.99 -5.78 5.95
N LEU A 118 -13.18 -5.96 7.00
CA LEU A 118 -11.77 -5.56 7.00
C LEU A 118 -10.98 -6.28 5.92
N LYS A 119 -11.25 -7.57 5.68
CA LYS A 119 -10.54 -8.31 4.64
C LYS A 119 -11.00 -7.91 3.24
N LEU A 120 -12.29 -7.66 3.02
CA LEU A 120 -12.80 -7.15 1.76
C LEU A 120 -12.25 -5.75 1.45
N PHE A 121 -12.30 -4.84 2.44
CA PHE A 121 -11.69 -3.52 2.35
C PHE A 121 -10.19 -3.62 2.04
N THR A 122 -9.46 -4.40 2.82
CA THR A 122 -8.00 -4.50 2.67
C THR A 122 -7.62 -5.06 1.31
N ARG A 123 -8.34 -6.05 0.77
CA ARG A 123 -8.09 -6.58 -0.58
C ARG A 123 -8.28 -5.52 -1.66
N ALA A 124 -9.35 -4.73 -1.55
CA ALA A 124 -9.63 -3.63 -2.49
C ALA A 124 -8.53 -2.56 -2.44
N GLU A 125 -8.15 -2.14 -1.24
CA GLU A 125 -7.09 -1.15 -1.04
C GLU A 125 -5.70 -1.64 -1.48
N LEU A 126 -5.37 -2.92 -1.23
CA LEU A 126 -4.12 -3.52 -1.70
C LEU A 126 -4.03 -3.58 -3.23
N LYS A 127 -5.16 -3.79 -3.92
CA LYS A 127 -5.21 -3.70 -5.38
C LYS A 127 -4.87 -2.28 -5.84
N GLU A 128 -5.52 -1.27 -5.29
CA GLU A 128 -5.25 0.13 -5.65
C GLU A 128 -3.80 0.52 -5.34
N VAL A 129 -3.25 0.10 -4.19
CA VAL A 129 -1.83 0.32 -3.87
C VAL A 129 -0.92 -0.36 -4.88
N ALA A 130 -1.21 -1.60 -5.29
CA ALA A 130 -0.43 -2.31 -6.30
C ALA A 130 -0.43 -1.57 -7.64
N GLU A 131 -1.58 -1.06 -8.08
CA GLU A 131 -1.72 -0.25 -9.30
C GLU A 131 -0.89 1.05 -9.24
N GLU A 132 -0.90 1.74 -8.11
CA GLU A 132 -0.10 2.97 -7.92
C GLU A 132 1.42 2.68 -7.88
N VAL A 133 1.83 1.56 -7.27
CA VAL A 133 3.24 1.12 -7.29
C VAL A 133 3.66 0.75 -8.71
N GLU A 134 2.81 0.05 -9.46
CA GLU A 134 3.08 -0.31 -10.86
C GLU A 134 3.20 0.94 -11.74
N GLN A 135 2.36 1.95 -11.52
CA GLN A 135 2.45 3.22 -12.23
C GLN A 135 3.78 3.93 -11.96
N LEU A 136 4.19 4.04 -10.69
CA LEU A 136 5.49 4.62 -10.33
C LEU A 136 6.64 3.82 -10.93
N PHE A 137 6.57 2.50 -10.88
CA PHE A 137 7.55 1.59 -11.49
C PHE A 137 7.74 1.86 -12.98
N HIS A 138 6.66 1.96 -13.75
CA HIS A 138 6.73 2.24 -15.19
C HIS A 138 7.32 3.61 -15.49
N VAL A 139 7.01 4.63 -14.70
CA VAL A 139 7.65 5.95 -14.81
C VAL A 139 9.16 5.82 -14.60
N LEU A 140 9.59 5.14 -13.54
CA LEU A 140 11.02 4.98 -13.22
C LEU A 140 11.78 4.20 -14.30
N ILE A 141 11.20 3.13 -14.84
CA ILE A 141 11.79 2.35 -15.94
C ILE A 141 11.86 3.19 -17.22
N SER A 142 10.84 3.96 -17.54
CA SER A 142 10.85 4.87 -18.68
C SER A 142 11.96 5.91 -18.57
N GLN A 143 12.12 6.53 -17.40
CA GLN A 143 13.20 7.48 -17.12
C GLN A 143 14.58 6.79 -17.17
N SER A 144 14.69 5.59 -16.60
CA SER A 144 15.92 4.79 -16.66
C SER A 144 16.34 4.52 -18.10
N ASN A 145 15.41 4.14 -18.96
CA ASN A 145 15.69 3.92 -20.38
C ASN A 145 16.05 5.21 -21.14
N THR A 146 15.35 6.31 -20.82
CA THR A 146 15.57 7.61 -21.46
C THR A 146 16.96 8.15 -21.15
N TYR A 147 17.40 8.06 -19.91
CA TYR A 147 18.65 8.63 -19.42
C TYR A 147 19.75 7.59 -19.16
N LYS A 148 19.67 6.42 -19.80
CA LYS A 148 20.60 5.29 -19.59
C LYS A 148 22.06 5.65 -19.80
N ASP A 149 22.33 6.54 -20.77
CA ASP A 149 23.66 6.95 -21.19
C ASP A 149 24.10 8.29 -20.56
N VAL A 150 23.25 8.93 -19.77
CA VAL A 150 23.57 10.20 -19.10
C VAL A 150 24.25 9.93 -17.78
N LEU A 151 25.57 10.17 -17.76
CA LEU A 151 26.38 9.94 -16.57
C LEU A 151 26.09 10.95 -15.47
N MET A 152 26.20 10.48 -14.22
CA MET A 152 26.17 11.31 -13.03
C MET A 152 27.26 10.85 -12.04
N PRO A 153 27.73 11.72 -11.11
CA PRO A 153 28.66 11.26 -10.10
C PRO A 153 27.97 10.37 -9.07
N GLY A 154 28.54 9.19 -8.85
CA GLY A 154 28.16 8.29 -7.76
C GLY A 154 28.85 8.71 -6.47
N TYR A 155 28.19 8.45 -5.34
CA TYR A 155 28.67 8.81 -4.00
C TYR A 155 28.75 7.58 -3.08
N THR A 156 29.81 7.52 -2.28
CA THR A 156 29.91 6.66 -1.09
C THR A 156 30.32 7.51 0.09
N HIS A 157 29.74 7.29 1.26
CA HIS A 157 30.02 8.10 2.46
C HIS A 157 29.80 9.63 2.26
N LEU A 158 28.89 10.02 1.35
CA LEU A 158 28.69 11.39 0.88
C LEU A 158 29.96 12.02 0.26
N GLN A 159 30.89 11.20 -0.18
CA GLN A 159 32.08 11.63 -0.93
C GLN A 159 31.91 11.24 -2.41
N ILE A 160 32.42 12.08 -3.29
CA ILE A 160 32.47 11.80 -4.74
C ILE A 160 33.29 10.52 -4.94
N ALA A 161 32.75 9.54 -5.63
CA ALA A 161 33.35 8.22 -5.73
C ALA A 161 33.63 7.79 -7.17
N MET A 162 32.63 7.24 -7.86
CA MET A 162 32.77 6.63 -9.18
C MET A 162 31.71 7.18 -10.14
N PRO A 163 31.84 6.94 -11.47
CA PRO A 163 30.76 7.24 -12.40
C PRO A 163 29.53 6.39 -12.09
N SER A 164 28.37 7.01 -12.18
CA SER A 164 27.07 6.38 -12.22
C SER A 164 26.29 6.93 -13.42
N SER A 165 25.02 6.54 -13.58
CA SER A 165 24.14 7.17 -14.57
C SER A 165 22.78 7.45 -13.97
N PHE A 166 22.04 8.39 -14.56
CA PHE A 166 20.64 8.62 -14.20
C PHE A 166 19.80 7.37 -14.50
N GLY A 167 20.14 6.62 -15.54
CA GLY A 167 19.52 5.33 -15.81
C GLY A 167 19.64 4.34 -14.64
N LEU A 168 20.83 4.21 -14.06
CA LEU A 168 21.06 3.39 -12.86
C LEU A 168 20.27 3.91 -11.65
N TRP A 169 20.23 5.23 -11.44
CA TRP A 169 19.52 5.82 -10.30
C TRP A 169 18.02 5.55 -10.35
N PHE A 170 17.36 5.78 -11.49
CA PHE A 170 15.94 5.46 -11.66
C PHE A 170 15.69 3.95 -11.60
N GLY A 171 16.53 3.15 -12.28
CA GLY A 171 16.41 1.70 -12.30
C GLY A 171 16.53 1.06 -10.93
N ALA A 172 17.38 1.60 -10.05
CA ALA A 172 17.55 1.09 -8.67
C ALA A 172 16.27 1.22 -7.85
N TYR A 173 15.52 2.32 -7.99
CA TYR A 173 14.23 2.47 -7.32
C TYR A 173 13.15 1.60 -7.96
N ALA A 174 13.16 1.43 -9.29
CA ALA A 174 12.26 0.51 -9.95
C ALA A 174 12.47 -0.93 -9.46
N GLU A 175 13.71 -1.41 -9.39
CA GLU A 175 14.00 -2.76 -8.89
C GLU A 175 13.65 -2.93 -7.41
N SER A 176 13.87 -1.89 -6.57
CA SER A 176 13.42 -1.90 -5.16
C SER A 176 11.91 -2.06 -5.02
N LEU A 177 11.12 -1.45 -5.92
CA LEU A 177 9.67 -1.62 -5.93
C LEU A 177 9.23 -3.04 -6.30
N VAL A 178 10.04 -3.82 -7.02
CA VAL A 178 9.75 -5.25 -7.27
C VAL A 178 9.75 -6.04 -5.97
N ASP A 179 10.75 -5.83 -5.12
CA ASP A 179 10.82 -6.48 -3.79
C ASP A 179 9.63 -6.07 -2.90
N ASP A 180 9.28 -4.78 -2.92
CA ASP A 180 8.12 -4.27 -2.19
C ASP A 180 6.81 -4.92 -2.68
N MET A 181 6.65 -5.10 -3.98
CA MET A 181 5.48 -5.76 -4.58
C MET A 181 5.42 -7.26 -4.25
N MET A 182 6.56 -7.96 -4.16
CA MET A 182 6.59 -9.34 -3.67
C MET A 182 6.07 -9.43 -2.24
N PHE A 183 6.46 -8.48 -1.40
CA PHE A 183 5.99 -8.42 -0.01
C PHE A 183 4.50 -8.07 0.07
N LEU A 184 4.03 -7.12 -0.75
CA LEU A 184 2.60 -6.77 -0.87
C LEU A 184 1.76 -7.97 -1.31
N GLN A 185 2.26 -8.76 -2.29
CA GLN A 185 1.60 -9.98 -2.75
C GLN A 185 1.48 -11.03 -1.64
N ALA A 186 2.53 -11.21 -0.84
CA ALA A 186 2.49 -12.12 0.31
C ALA A 186 1.44 -11.67 1.35
N ALA A 187 1.35 -10.36 1.62
CA ALA A 187 0.34 -9.79 2.51
C ALA A 187 -1.08 -9.97 1.95
N PHE A 188 -1.27 -9.76 0.64
CA PHE A 188 -2.55 -10.02 -0.05
C PHE A 188 -3.00 -11.47 0.11
N LYS A 189 -2.13 -12.45 -0.14
CA LYS A 189 -2.44 -13.88 0.02
C LYS A 189 -2.86 -14.24 1.45
N MET A 190 -2.26 -13.60 2.45
CA MET A 190 -2.66 -13.79 3.85
C MET A 190 -4.02 -13.16 4.17
N CYS A 191 -4.34 -12.04 3.54
CA CYS A 191 -5.63 -11.35 3.67
C CYS A 191 -6.75 -12.10 2.91
N ASN A 192 -6.45 -12.75 1.79
CA ASN A 192 -7.41 -13.34 0.87
C ASN A 192 -7.96 -14.69 1.34
N ARG A 193 -8.42 -14.74 2.62
CA ARG A 193 -9.01 -15.92 3.28
C ARG A 193 -10.27 -15.51 4.02
N ASN A 194 -11.38 -16.23 3.76
CA ASN A 194 -12.70 -15.94 4.30
C ASN A 194 -12.82 -16.26 5.81
N PRO A 195 -13.12 -15.27 6.69
CA PRO A 195 -13.38 -15.51 8.11
C PRO A 195 -14.85 -15.75 8.42
N LEU A 196 -15.78 -15.39 7.49
CA LEU A 196 -17.22 -15.38 7.72
C LEU A 196 -17.73 -16.79 8.07
N GLY A 197 -18.70 -16.85 8.99
CA GLY A 197 -19.22 -18.09 9.57
C GLY A 197 -18.40 -18.61 10.75
N SER A 198 -17.36 -17.87 11.20
CA SER A 198 -16.71 -18.15 12.49
C SER A 198 -17.55 -17.67 13.68
N ALA A 199 -18.60 -16.90 13.41
CA ALA A 199 -19.51 -16.30 14.40
C ALA A 199 -18.73 -15.53 15.48
N ALA A 200 -19.02 -15.76 16.75
CA ALA A 200 -18.27 -15.14 17.84
C ALA A 200 -16.86 -15.74 18.07
N GLY A 201 -16.36 -16.55 17.14
CA GLY A 201 -15.06 -17.22 17.22
C GLY A 201 -15.12 -18.68 17.62
N TYR A 202 -16.32 -19.22 17.78
CA TYR A 202 -16.52 -20.60 18.22
C TYR A 202 -17.48 -21.39 17.31
N GLY A 203 -17.81 -20.80 16.15
CA GLY A 203 -18.72 -21.42 15.17
C GLY A 203 -20.20 -21.25 15.55
N SER A 204 -21.04 -22.04 14.88
CA SER A 204 -22.50 -22.00 15.03
C SER A 204 -23.07 -23.41 14.97
N SER A 205 -24.24 -23.64 15.61
CA SER A 205 -25.03 -24.84 15.44
C SER A 205 -25.85 -24.89 14.15
N PHE A 206 -25.94 -23.77 13.41
CA PHE A 206 -26.50 -23.76 12.06
C PHE A 206 -25.54 -24.44 11.07
N PRO A 207 -26.05 -25.13 10.05
CA PRO A 207 -25.22 -25.80 9.04
C PRO A 207 -24.67 -24.81 8.01
N LEU A 208 -23.91 -23.80 8.44
CA LEU A 208 -23.39 -22.71 7.59
C LEU A 208 -22.49 -23.26 6.49
N ASP A 209 -22.76 -22.88 5.23
CA ASP A 209 -21.89 -23.21 4.09
C ASP A 209 -20.83 -22.09 3.87
N ARG A 210 -19.69 -22.25 4.55
CA ARG A 210 -18.55 -21.33 4.46
C ARG A 210 -17.84 -21.40 3.11
N GLU A 211 -17.88 -22.53 2.42
CA GLU A 211 -17.35 -22.67 1.06
C GLU A 211 -18.17 -21.85 0.06
N MET A 212 -19.50 -21.81 0.21
CA MET A 212 -20.36 -20.99 -0.62
C MET A 212 -20.04 -19.50 -0.44
N THR A 213 -19.96 -19.00 0.80
CA THR A 213 -19.63 -17.59 1.05
C THR A 213 -18.22 -17.25 0.57
N THR A 214 -17.28 -18.17 0.62
CA THR A 214 -15.92 -18.00 0.08
C THR A 214 -15.95 -17.78 -1.43
N ARG A 215 -16.70 -18.62 -2.17
CA ARG A 215 -16.86 -18.47 -3.63
C ARG A 215 -17.57 -17.17 -4.00
N LEU A 216 -18.68 -16.85 -3.30
CA LEU A 216 -19.47 -15.65 -3.55
C LEU A 216 -18.67 -14.36 -3.34
N LEU A 217 -17.73 -14.34 -2.38
CA LEU A 217 -16.88 -13.20 -2.08
C LEU A 217 -15.53 -13.22 -2.80
N GLY A 218 -15.24 -14.26 -3.59
CA GLY A 218 -14.00 -14.39 -4.34
C GLY A 218 -12.75 -14.49 -3.47
N PHE A 219 -12.85 -15.14 -2.31
CA PHE A 219 -11.69 -15.50 -1.51
C PHE A 219 -11.02 -16.78 -2.03
N ASP A 220 -9.71 -16.91 -1.88
CA ASP A 220 -8.96 -18.11 -2.29
C ASP A 220 -9.23 -19.31 -1.38
N SER A 221 -9.51 -19.07 -0.12
CA SER A 221 -9.70 -20.13 0.89
C SER A 221 -10.44 -19.60 2.12
N ILE A 222 -10.60 -20.48 3.11
CA ILE A 222 -11.24 -20.18 4.40
C ILE A 222 -10.17 -20.03 5.49
N ASP A 223 -10.41 -19.18 6.48
CA ASP A 223 -9.79 -19.33 7.79
C ASP A 223 -10.47 -20.52 8.49
N TYR A 224 -9.93 -21.75 8.30
CA TYR A 224 -10.62 -22.99 8.68
C TYR A 224 -10.93 -23.09 10.16
N ASN A 225 -9.98 -22.76 11.02
CA ASN A 225 -10.20 -22.79 12.46
C ASN A 225 -10.93 -21.50 12.89
N VAL A 226 -12.13 -21.64 13.44
CA VAL A 226 -12.98 -20.50 13.82
C VAL A 226 -12.36 -19.64 14.94
N VAL A 227 -11.55 -20.23 15.84
CA VAL A 227 -10.81 -19.48 16.86
C VAL A 227 -9.68 -18.69 16.20
N TYR A 228 -8.98 -19.29 15.23
CA TYR A 228 -7.95 -18.60 14.47
C TYR A 228 -8.52 -17.42 13.68
N ALA A 229 -9.72 -17.54 13.11
CA ALA A 229 -10.36 -16.44 12.38
C ALA A 229 -10.43 -15.18 13.26
N GLN A 230 -10.79 -15.31 14.54
CA GLN A 230 -10.79 -14.18 15.49
C GLN A 230 -9.36 -13.74 15.89
N MET A 231 -8.44 -14.69 16.13
CA MET A 231 -7.04 -14.40 16.44
C MET A 231 -6.31 -13.74 15.25
N GLY A 232 -6.84 -13.89 14.05
CA GLY A 232 -6.36 -13.26 12.83
C GLY A 232 -6.51 -11.74 12.83
N ARG A 233 -7.44 -11.18 13.62
CA ARG A 233 -7.61 -9.74 13.81
C ARG A 233 -6.37 -9.12 14.46
N GLY A 234 -5.94 -7.98 13.95
CA GLY A 234 -4.67 -7.34 14.33
C GLY A 234 -3.45 -7.97 13.64
N LYS A 235 -3.39 -9.32 13.57
CA LYS A 235 -2.30 -10.01 12.88
C LYS A 235 -2.31 -9.75 11.36
N MET A 236 -3.48 -9.77 10.73
CA MET A 236 -3.64 -9.47 9.31
C MET A 236 -3.24 -8.02 9.04
N GLU A 237 -3.80 -7.07 9.79
CA GLU A 237 -3.54 -5.64 9.65
C GLU A 237 -2.05 -5.33 9.87
N ARG A 238 -1.41 -5.94 10.87
CA ARG A 238 0.03 -5.81 11.10
C ARG A 238 0.86 -6.29 9.90
N ASN A 239 0.53 -7.47 9.34
CA ASN A 239 1.29 -8.01 8.21
C ASN A 239 1.13 -7.14 6.96
N VAL A 240 -0.07 -6.63 6.71
CA VAL A 240 -0.31 -5.65 5.64
C VAL A 240 0.45 -4.36 5.91
N ALA A 241 0.43 -3.85 7.14
CA ALA A 241 1.14 -2.65 7.53
C ALA A 241 2.66 -2.75 7.29
N PHE A 242 3.27 -3.94 7.47
CA PHE A 242 4.67 -4.16 7.13
C PHE A 242 4.94 -4.02 5.62
N ALA A 243 4.03 -4.51 4.78
CA ALA A 243 4.16 -4.35 3.33
C ALA A 243 4.00 -2.88 2.91
N LEU A 244 3.02 -2.16 3.47
CA LEU A 244 2.86 -0.72 3.22
C LEU A 244 4.09 0.07 3.72
N ALA A 245 4.66 -0.29 4.86
CA ALA A 245 5.86 0.33 5.41
C ALA A 245 7.10 0.11 4.55
N SER A 246 7.23 -1.05 3.89
CA SER A 246 8.31 -1.34 2.94
C SER A 246 8.25 -0.39 1.75
N ILE A 247 7.10 -0.29 1.09
CA ILE A 247 6.86 0.65 -0.01
C ILE A 247 7.16 2.10 0.42
N ALA A 248 6.64 2.49 1.60
CA ALA A 248 6.89 3.82 2.15
C ALA A 248 8.38 4.08 2.39
N GLY A 249 9.15 3.06 2.79
CA GLY A 249 10.60 3.15 2.95
C GLY A 249 11.32 3.47 1.65
N THR A 250 10.98 2.76 0.56
CA THR A 250 11.52 3.00 -0.78
C THR A 250 11.17 4.41 -1.28
N VAL A 251 9.90 4.82 -1.16
CA VAL A 251 9.43 6.15 -1.60
C VAL A 251 10.08 7.26 -0.77
N SER A 252 10.23 7.09 0.55
CA SER A 252 10.90 8.05 1.42
C SER A 252 12.36 8.26 1.04
N LYS A 253 13.08 7.18 0.74
CA LYS A 253 14.48 7.23 0.29
C LYS A 253 14.61 7.96 -1.05
N MET A 254 13.73 7.65 -2.00
CA MET A 254 13.69 8.32 -3.29
C MET A 254 13.40 9.83 -3.15
N ALA A 255 12.44 10.19 -2.30
CA ALA A 255 12.12 11.59 -2.01
C ALA A 255 13.30 12.33 -1.34
N PHE A 256 14.07 11.65 -0.48
CA PHE A 256 15.27 12.23 0.10
C PHE A 256 16.33 12.52 -0.98
N ASP A 257 16.62 11.56 -1.86
CA ASP A 257 17.58 11.75 -2.97
C ASP A 257 17.13 12.91 -3.87
N ALA A 258 15.85 12.96 -4.24
CA ALA A 258 15.31 14.03 -5.07
C ALA A 258 15.47 15.42 -4.43
N CYS A 259 15.23 15.56 -3.12
CA CYS A 259 15.49 16.79 -2.37
C CYS A 259 16.97 17.16 -2.39
N MET A 260 17.85 16.19 -2.15
CA MET A 260 19.29 16.40 -2.14
C MET A 260 19.80 16.79 -3.52
N PHE A 261 19.42 16.05 -4.56
CA PHE A 261 19.88 16.24 -5.93
C PHE A 261 19.32 17.51 -6.59
N SER A 262 18.16 17.99 -6.13
CA SER A 262 17.60 19.28 -6.58
C SER A 262 18.21 20.50 -5.87
N SER A 263 18.98 20.30 -4.80
CA SER A 263 19.62 21.38 -4.07
C SER A 263 20.68 22.08 -4.93
N GLN A 264 20.92 23.37 -4.63
CA GLN A 264 21.89 24.19 -5.35
C GLN A 264 23.32 23.65 -5.30
N ASN A 265 23.67 22.87 -4.26
CA ASN A 265 25.00 22.28 -4.12
C ASN A 265 25.23 21.06 -5.03
N PHE A 266 24.16 20.31 -5.32
CA PHE A 266 24.21 19.17 -6.22
C PHE A 266 23.79 19.56 -7.65
N GLY A 267 22.60 20.11 -7.82
CA GLY A 267 22.10 20.56 -9.11
C GLY A 267 21.99 19.47 -10.17
N PHE A 268 21.81 18.20 -9.75
CA PHE A 268 21.70 17.05 -10.65
C PHE A 268 20.35 17.00 -11.35
N VAL A 269 19.30 17.42 -10.63
CA VAL A 269 17.94 17.44 -11.13
C VAL A 269 17.27 18.79 -10.86
N LYS A 270 16.28 19.11 -11.66
CA LYS A 270 15.39 20.26 -11.44
C LYS A 270 13.95 19.77 -11.40
N LEU A 271 13.26 20.10 -10.34
CA LEU A 271 11.83 19.82 -10.21
C LEU A 271 11.02 20.75 -11.10
N PRO A 272 9.85 20.32 -11.61
CA PRO A 272 8.91 21.21 -12.30
C PRO A 272 8.54 22.40 -11.42
N ASP A 273 8.35 23.56 -12.02
CA ASP A 273 8.05 24.79 -11.27
C ASP A 273 6.73 24.68 -10.50
N GLU A 274 5.74 24.01 -11.06
CA GLU A 274 4.45 23.71 -10.43
C GLU A 274 4.53 22.75 -9.22
N CYS A 275 5.65 22.04 -9.06
CA CYS A 275 5.90 21.13 -7.94
C CYS A 275 6.79 21.73 -6.85
N THR A 276 7.06 23.03 -6.94
CA THR A 276 7.92 23.76 -6.00
C THR A 276 7.17 24.94 -5.40
N THR A 277 7.51 25.33 -4.18
CA THR A 277 7.01 26.56 -3.58
C THR A 277 8.10 27.63 -3.53
N GLY A 278 7.68 28.89 -3.64
CA GLY A 278 8.58 30.02 -3.51
C GLY A 278 8.81 30.42 -2.06
N SER A 279 9.69 31.40 -1.87
CA SER A 279 9.90 32.08 -0.59
C SER A 279 9.26 33.46 -0.61
N SER A 280 8.63 33.87 0.48
CA SER A 280 8.03 35.20 0.62
C SER A 280 9.06 36.33 0.65
N ILE A 281 10.34 36.02 0.91
CA ILE A 281 11.44 36.98 1.07
C ILE A 281 12.66 36.70 0.18
N MET A 282 12.73 35.55 -0.45
CA MET A 282 13.85 35.12 -1.30
C MET A 282 13.33 34.73 -2.69
N PRO A 283 13.26 35.68 -3.65
CA PRO A 283 12.58 35.44 -4.93
C PRO A 283 13.23 34.40 -5.84
N HIS A 284 14.48 34.01 -5.56
CA HIS A 284 15.21 32.97 -6.31
C HIS A 284 15.03 31.56 -5.74
N LYS A 285 14.41 31.40 -4.53
CA LYS A 285 14.33 30.13 -3.82
C LYS A 285 13.13 29.32 -4.28
N LYS A 286 13.36 28.07 -4.65
CA LYS A 286 12.35 27.06 -4.96
C LYS A 286 12.53 25.87 -4.01
N ASN A 287 11.47 25.54 -3.29
CA ASN A 287 11.50 24.48 -2.27
C ASN A 287 10.90 23.19 -2.82
N PRO A 288 11.48 22.01 -2.53
CA PRO A 288 10.94 20.71 -2.94
C PRO A 288 9.87 20.19 -1.97
N ASP A 289 8.92 21.07 -1.57
CA ASP A 289 7.96 20.80 -0.48
C ASP A 289 7.17 19.50 -0.67
N VAL A 290 6.85 19.15 -1.92
CA VAL A 290 6.10 17.92 -2.20
C VAL A 290 6.93 16.70 -1.81
N PHE A 291 8.22 16.67 -2.13
CA PHE A 291 9.09 15.55 -1.70
C PHE A 291 9.42 15.59 -0.21
N GLU A 292 9.50 16.77 0.40
CA GLU A 292 9.65 16.88 1.86
C GLU A 292 8.44 16.29 2.59
N LEU A 293 7.22 16.62 2.15
CA LEU A 293 5.99 16.06 2.71
C LEU A 293 5.83 14.57 2.39
N THR A 294 6.15 14.14 1.17
CA THR A 294 6.15 12.72 0.80
C THR A 294 7.07 11.94 1.73
N ARG A 295 8.30 12.39 1.93
CA ARG A 295 9.26 11.77 2.86
C ARG A 295 8.71 11.70 4.29
N ALA A 296 8.12 12.79 4.79
CA ALA A 296 7.59 12.86 6.15
C ALA A 296 6.38 11.92 6.34
N LYS A 297 5.44 11.90 5.38
CA LYS A 297 4.29 10.98 5.38
C LYS A 297 4.74 9.52 5.32
N CYS A 298 5.66 9.20 4.41
CA CYS A 298 6.23 7.85 4.28
C CYS A 298 7.01 7.41 5.54
N ASN A 299 7.76 8.31 6.19
CA ASN A 299 8.41 8.01 7.46
C ASN A 299 7.40 7.72 8.58
N LYS A 300 6.27 8.45 8.61
CA LYS A 300 5.17 8.17 9.54
C LYS A 300 4.54 6.80 9.28
N LEU A 301 4.31 6.45 8.00
CA LEU A 301 3.76 5.15 7.60
C LEU A 301 4.66 3.97 8.00
N GLN A 302 5.97 4.14 8.04
CA GLN A 302 6.90 3.11 8.52
C GLN A 302 6.72 2.77 10.01
N ALA A 303 6.08 3.63 10.81
CA ALA A 303 5.75 3.36 12.21
C ALA A 303 4.41 2.59 12.38
N LEU A 304 3.61 2.43 11.32
CA LEU A 304 2.29 1.79 11.39
C LEU A 304 2.32 0.36 11.95
N PRO A 305 3.23 -0.55 11.53
CA PRO A 305 3.30 -1.88 12.12
C PRO A 305 3.54 -1.87 13.62
N GLN A 306 4.38 -0.94 14.10
CA GLN A 306 4.69 -0.77 15.51
C GLN A 306 3.46 -0.34 16.32
N GLN A 307 2.68 0.59 15.81
CA GLN A 307 1.44 1.04 16.47
C GLN A 307 0.44 -0.12 16.60
N ILE A 308 0.24 -0.90 15.52
CA ILE A 308 -0.65 -2.06 15.55
C ILE A 308 -0.15 -3.11 16.55
N MET A 309 1.15 -3.41 16.56
CA MET A 309 1.73 -4.36 17.52
C MET A 309 1.49 -3.94 18.97
N MET A 310 1.61 -2.66 19.28
CA MET A 310 1.37 -2.15 20.63
C MET A 310 -0.09 -2.28 21.06
N ILE A 311 -1.04 -2.04 20.15
CA ILE A 311 -2.48 -2.18 20.43
C ILE A 311 -2.84 -3.64 20.71
N MET A 312 -2.28 -4.59 19.95
CA MET A 312 -2.63 -6.00 20.07
C MET A 312 -1.82 -6.80 21.10
N ASN A 313 -0.89 -6.16 21.80
CA ASN A 313 -0.09 -6.80 22.83
C ASN A 313 -0.93 -7.30 24.01
N ASN A 314 -0.53 -8.44 24.58
CA ASN A 314 -1.10 -9.03 25.80
C ASN A 314 -2.58 -9.45 25.68
N LEU A 315 -3.11 -9.61 24.46
CA LEU A 315 -4.45 -10.13 24.25
C LEU A 315 -4.43 -11.65 24.15
N PRO A 316 -5.25 -12.37 24.93
CA PRO A 316 -5.42 -13.82 24.76
C PRO A 316 -6.21 -14.15 23.48
N SER A 317 -6.40 -15.44 23.19
CA SER A 317 -7.23 -15.87 22.06
C SER A 317 -8.68 -15.44 22.24
N GLY A 318 -9.34 -15.07 21.14
CA GLY A 318 -10.72 -14.58 21.11
C GLY A 318 -10.81 -13.13 20.63
N TYR A 319 -11.99 -12.56 20.76
CA TYR A 319 -12.25 -11.16 20.39
C TYR A 319 -12.09 -10.22 21.60
N PHE A 320 -11.45 -9.08 21.37
CA PHE A 320 -11.29 -8.00 22.34
C PHE A 320 -11.55 -6.65 21.69
N ARG A 321 -12.19 -5.75 22.43
CA ARG A 321 -12.53 -4.42 21.96
C ARG A 321 -11.30 -3.53 21.71
N ASP A 322 -10.18 -3.85 22.32
CA ASP A 322 -8.86 -3.22 22.04
C ASP A 322 -8.55 -3.13 20.54
N LEU A 323 -8.92 -4.17 19.79
CA LEU A 323 -8.67 -4.24 18.35
C LEU A 323 -9.51 -3.25 17.52
N GLN A 324 -10.52 -2.61 18.12
CA GLN A 324 -11.30 -1.55 17.48
C GLN A 324 -10.42 -0.36 17.09
N ILE A 325 -9.48 0.02 17.96
CA ILE A 325 -8.60 1.18 17.78
C ILE A 325 -7.66 1.01 16.57
N ILE A 326 -7.38 -0.23 16.15
CA ILE A 326 -6.54 -0.49 14.97
C ILE A 326 -7.13 0.20 13.73
N LYS A 327 -8.45 0.28 13.59
CA LYS A 327 -9.11 0.94 12.46
C LYS A 327 -8.64 2.39 12.28
N GLU A 328 -8.43 3.12 13.38
CA GLU A 328 -8.05 4.54 13.35
C GLU A 328 -6.69 4.81 12.71
N VAL A 329 -5.76 3.87 12.79
CA VAL A 329 -4.42 4.00 12.21
C VAL A 329 -4.29 3.24 10.89
N PHE A 330 -5.01 2.13 10.73
CA PHE A 330 -4.87 1.23 9.59
C PHE A 330 -5.65 1.70 8.36
N LEU A 331 -6.95 2.04 8.51
CA LEU A 331 -7.80 2.37 7.36
C LEU A 331 -7.33 3.64 6.61
N PRO A 332 -6.95 4.75 7.27
CA PRO A 332 -6.47 5.94 6.58
C PRO A 332 -5.09 5.78 5.93
N ALA A 333 -4.29 4.81 6.36
CA ALA A 333 -2.92 4.63 5.89
C ALA A 333 -2.82 4.32 4.38
N PHE A 334 -3.80 3.60 3.84
CA PHE A 334 -3.85 3.28 2.41
C PHE A 334 -3.97 4.54 1.56
N ARG A 335 -4.90 5.43 1.90
CA ARG A 335 -5.06 6.70 1.18
C ARG A 335 -3.79 7.54 1.24
N GLU A 336 -3.16 7.64 2.42
CA GLU A 336 -1.94 8.43 2.59
C GLU A 336 -0.78 7.89 1.74
N LEU A 337 -0.64 6.55 1.66
CA LEU A 337 0.38 5.91 0.82
C LEU A 337 0.10 6.13 -0.67
N LYS A 338 -1.15 5.93 -1.12
CA LYS A 338 -1.56 6.16 -2.52
C LYS A 338 -1.29 7.60 -2.96
N GLU A 339 -1.63 8.60 -2.12
CA GLU A 339 -1.33 10.00 -2.39
C GLU A 339 0.19 10.25 -2.55
N CYS A 340 1.02 9.60 -1.73
CA CYS A 340 2.49 9.69 -1.84
C CYS A 340 3.01 9.06 -3.14
N LEU A 341 2.48 7.90 -3.52
CA LEU A 341 2.86 7.21 -4.76
C LEU A 341 2.48 8.02 -6.00
N GLN A 342 1.25 8.55 -6.04
CA GLN A 342 0.76 9.41 -7.13
C GLN A 342 1.62 10.66 -7.31
N MET A 343 1.94 11.36 -6.22
CA MET A 343 2.79 12.53 -6.28
C MET A 343 4.21 12.19 -6.70
N ALA A 344 4.76 11.08 -6.22
CA ALA A 344 6.07 10.60 -6.63
C ALA A 344 6.10 10.27 -8.14
N ALA A 345 5.13 9.52 -8.65
CA ALA A 345 5.01 9.19 -10.07
C ALA A 345 4.90 10.46 -10.93
N TYR A 346 4.02 11.39 -10.54
CA TYR A 346 3.80 12.64 -11.27
C TYR A 346 5.07 13.48 -11.39
N ILE A 347 5.84 13.62 -10.30
CA ILE A 347 7.04 14.46 -10.31
C ILE A 347 8.18 13.73 -11.02
N MET A 348 8.37 12.43 -10.79
CA MET A 348 9.43 11.66 -11.43
C MET A 348 9.26 11.55 -12.94
N ASP A 349 8.03 11.57 -13.45
CA ASP A 349 7.75 11.65 -14.89
C ASP A 349 8.24 12.99 -15.51
N LYS A 350 8.17 14.09 -14.76
CA LYS A 350 8.45 15.46 -15.23
C LYS A 350 9.79 16.04 -14.76
N ILE A 351 10.54 15.29 -13.96
CA ILE A 351 11.83 15.75 -13.44
C ILE A 351 12.80 16.02 -14.57
N LYS A 352 13.52 17.14 -14.50
CA LYS A 352 14.52 17.51 -15.52
C LYS A 352 15.90 17.15 -15.02
N ILE A 353 16.65 16.46 -15.87
CA ILE A 353 18.00 15.99 -15.58
C ILE A 353 19.00 17.05 -16.06
N ASN A 354 20.06 17.28 -15.29
CA ASN A 354 21.21 18.06 -15.72
C ASN A 354 22.21 17.17 -16.46
N GLU A 355 22.11 17.12 -17.78
CA GLU A 355 22.98 16.28 -18.62
C GLU A 355 24.44 16.77 -18.65
N HIS A 356 24.72 17.99 -18.18
CA HIS A 356 26.01 18.64 -18.19
C HIS A 356 26.72 18.63 -16.84
N ILE A 357 26.25 17.85 -15.88
CA ILE A 357 26.79 17.85 -14.51
C ILE A 357 28.27 17.46 -14.47
N LEU A 358 28.71 16.59 -15.35
CA LEU A 358 30.12 16.15 -15.43
C LEU A 358 31.04 17.12 -16.19
N ASP A 359 30.51 18.26 -16.71
CA ASP A 359 31.35 19.30 -17.29
C ASP A 359 32.15 20.04 -16.20
N ASP A 360 31.70 19.96 -14.95
CA ASP A 360 32.44 20.51 -13.80
C ASP A 360 33.66 19.63 -13.46
N ASP A 361 34.83 20.28 -13.44
CA ASP A 361 36.13 19.62 -13.20
C ASP A 361 36.23 18.96 -11.82
N ARG A 362 35.39 19.35 -10.82
CA ARG A 362 35.34 18.67 -9.52
C ARG A 362 35.04 17.18 -9.64
N TYR A 363 34.41 16.75 -10.72
CA TYR A 363 34.04 15.35 -10.98
C TYR A 363 35.06 14.60 -11.83
N LEU A 364 36.17 15.21 -12.24
CA LEU A 364 37.15 14.55 -13.10
C LEU A 364 37.70 13.25 -12.48
N TYR A 365 37.92 13.22 -11.19
CA TYR A 365 38.55 12.07 -10.53
C TYR A 365 37.63 10.87 -10.28
N ILE A 366 36.31 10.96 -10.58
CA ILE A 366 35.43 9.79 -10.55
C ILE A 366 35.89 8.71 -11.54
N PHE A 367 36.58 9.10 -12.61
CA PHE A 367 37.07 8.20 -13.66
C PHE A 367 38.43 7.56 -13.29
N SER A 368 39.00 7.81 -12.14
CA SER A 368 40.30 7.29 -11.75
C SER A 368 40.36 5.77 -11.73
N VAL A 369 39.28 5.09 -11.31
CA VAL A 369 39.19 3.62 -11.31
C VAL A 369 39.11 3.07 -12.74
N GLU A 370 38.44 3.76 -13.66
CA GLU A 370 38.37 3.37 -15.07
C GLU A 370 39.76 3.39 -15.71
N GLU A 371 40.57 4.40 -15.38
CA GLU A 371 41.95 4.46 -15.87
C GLU A 371 42.86 3.39 -15.24
N VAL A 372 42.69 3.08 -13.94
CA VAL A 372 43.38 1.95 -13.28
C VAL A 372 43.04 0.63 -13.98
N ASN A 373 41.73 0.40 -14.26
CA ASN A 373 41.25 -0.80 -14.90
C ASN A 373 41.77 -0.91 -16.36
N ARG A 374 41.82 0.22 -17.10
CA ARG A 374 42.36 0.29 -18.45
C ARG A 374 43.85 -0.14 -18.45
N LEU A 375 44.68 0.44 -17.57
CA LEU A 375 46.10 0.10 -17.45
C LEU A 375 46.31 -1.37 -17.04
N ALA A 376 45.46 -1.87 -16.13
CA ALA A 376 45.50 -3.27 -15.73
C ALA A 376 45.16 -4.22 -16.87
N SER A 377 44.18 -3.87 -17.70
CA SER A 377 43.79 -4.64 -18.90
C SER A 377 44.89 -4.64 -19.97
N GLU A 378 45.76 -3.64 -19.99
CA GLU A 378 46.93 -3.53 -20.84
C GLU A 378 48.15 -4.29 -20.30
N GLY A 379 47.98 -4.97 -19.14
CA GLY A 379 49.02 -5.87 -18.55
C GLY A 379 49.81 -5.27 -17.38
N MET A 380 49.50 -4.04 -16.95
CA MET A 380 50.12 -3.46 -15.74
C MET A 380 49.53 -4.13 -14.50
N PRO A 381 50.36 -4.54 -13.50
CA PRO A 381 49.83 -5.02 -12.21
C PRO A 381 48.89 -3.98 -11.57
N PHE A 382 47.74 -4.40 -11.08
CA PHE A 382 46.70 -3.48 -10.54
C PHE A 382 47.25 -2.50 -9.52
N ARG A 383 48.13 -2.95 -8.59
CA ARG A 383 48.72 -2.08 -7.59
C ARG A 383 49.66 -1.01 -8.15
N ASP A 384 50.35 -1.33 -9.25
CA ASP A 384 51.22 -0.37 -9.93
C ASP A 384 50.40 0.63 -10.75
N ALA A 385 49.32 0.17 -11.42
CA ALA A 385 48.37 1.02 -12.09
C ALA A 385 47.73 2.01 -11.09
N TYR A 386 47.26 1.53 -9.93
CA TYR A 386 46.71 2.34 -8.87
C TYR A 386 47.69 3.43 -8.39
N LYS A 387 48.94 3.07 -8.11
CA LYS A 387 49.98 4.02 -7.71
C LYS A 387 50.25 5.06 -8.77
N LYS A 388 50.37 4.60 -10.05
CA LYS A 388 50.60 5.50 -11.17
C LYS A 388 49.50 6.53 -11.32
N VAL A 389 48.23 6.09 -11.32
CA VAL A 389 47.07 7.01 -11.42
C VAL A 389 47.03 7.95 -10.22
N GLY A 390 47.30 7.48 -8.99
CA GLY A 390 47.38 8.33 -7.83
C GLY A 390 48.45 9.45 -7.95
N LEU A 391 49.64 9.10 -8.43
CA LEU A 391 50.70 10.10 -8.68
C LEU A 391 50.35 11.07 -9.80
N ASP A 392 49.70 10.63 -10.85
CA ASP A 392 49.20 11.50 -11.92
C ASP A 392 48.14 12.50 -11.41
N ILE A 393 47.28 12.07 -10.50
CA ILE A 393 46.29 12.95 -9.81
C ILE A 393 47.03 14.00 -8.95
N GLU A 394 47.94 13.58 -8.11
CA GLU A 394 48.72 14.49 -7.25
C GLU A 394 49.54 15.50 -8.05
N ALA A 395 50.04 15.11 -9.21
CA ALA A 395 50.83 15.94 -10.12
C ALA A 395 49.91 16.83 -11.02
N GLY A 396 48.58 16.76 -10.92
CA GLY A 396 47.65 17.46 -11.79
C GLY A 396 47.72 17.07 -13.26
N LYS A 397 48.17 15.83 -13.57
CA LYS A 397 48.36 15.30 -14.93
C LYS A 397 47.25 14.33 -15.35
N PHE A 398 46.34 13.99 -14.42
CA PHE A 398 45.26 13.08 -14.72
C PHE A 398 44.27 13.69 -15.71
N THR A 399 43.97 12.93 -16.77
CA THR A 399 42.97 13.27 -17.78
C THR A 399 42.16 12.05 -18.14
N HIS A 400 40.91 12.22 -18.51
CA HIS A 400 40.01 11.14 -18.95
C HIS A 400 39.02 11.69 -19.98
N ASP A 401 38.62 10.87 -20.95
CA ASP A 401 37.64 11.28 -21.98
C ASP A 401 36.18 11.28 -21.50
N LYS A 402 35.97 10.96 -20.21
CA LYS A 402 34.65 10.91 -19.54
C LYS A 402 33.69 9.89 -20.15
N LYS A 403 34.21 8.86 -20.84
CA LYS A 403 33.40 7.76 -21.38
C LYS A 403 33.54 6.54 -20.48
N VAL A 404 32.40 5.92 -20.19
CA VAL A 404 32.33 4.68 -19.41
C VAL A 404 31.45 3.69 -20.18
N HIS A 405 31.91 2.46 -20.31
CA HIS A 405 31.13 1.38 -20.88
C HIS A 405 31.44 0.07 -20.15
N HIS A 406 30.44 -0.42 -19.40
CA HIS A 406 30.54 -1.72 -18.78
C HIS A 406 29.71 -2.74 -19.57
N THR A 407 30.11 -4.00 -19.57
CA THR A 407 29.44 -5.07 -20.31
C THR A 407 28.68 -6.04 -19.41
N HIS A 408 28.99 -6.06 -18.12
CA HIS A 408 28.31 -6.96 -17.19
C HIS A 408 26.89 -6.44 -16.83
N GLU A 409 26.05 -7.35 -16.38
CA GLU A 409 24.65 -7.11 -16.08
C GLU A 409 24.48 -6.08 -14.95
N GLY A 410 23.47 -5.20 -15.09
CA GLY A 410 23.09 -4.22 -14.08
C GLY A 410 24.03 -3.03 -13.95
N SER A 411 24.89 -2.74 -14.94
CA SER A 411 25.82 -1.62 -14.89
C SER A 411 25.63 -0.65 -16.05
N ILE A 412 26.43 0.44 -16.07
CA ILE A 412 26.45 1.44 -17.15
C ILE A 412 26.67 0.76 -18.49
N GLY A 413 25.73 0.93 -19.44
CA GLY A 413 25.76 0.28 -20.75
C GLY A 413 24.98 -1.04 -20.82
N ASN A 414 24.62 -1.66 -19.69
CA ASN A 414 23.83 -2.90 -19.64
C ASN A 414 22.91 -2.93 -18.40
N LEU A 415 21.88 -2.07 -18.38
CA LEU A 415 21.02 -1.85 -17.18
C LEU A 415 20.10 -3.03 -16.85
N CYS A 416 19.83 -3.92 -17.80
CA CYS A 416 18.92 -5.07 -17.65
C CYS A 416 17.47 -4.69 -17.29
N ASN A 417 17.00 -3.52 -17.70
CA ASN A 417 15.65 -3.04 -17.40
C ASN A 417 14.53 -3.98 -17.87
N ASP A 418 14.73 -4.67 -18.99
CA ASP A 418 13.82 -5.71 -19.51
C ASP A 418 13.64 -6.88 -18.55
N ARG A 419 14.69 -7.26 -17.83
CA ARG A 419 14.62 -8.29 -16.79
C ARG A 419 13.89 -7.80 -15.55
N ILE A 420 14.14 -6.56 -15.14
CA ILE A 420 13.43 -5.93 -14.02
C ILE A 420 11.94 -5.81 -14.33
N GLU A 421 11.56 -5.40 -15.55
CA GLU A 421 10.15 -5.37 -16.00
C GLU A 421 9.52 -6.77 -15.98
N SER A 422 10.27 -7.80 -16.42
CA SER A 422 9.77 -9.18 -16.37
C SER A 422 9.50 -9.67 -14.96
N LEU A 423 10.36 -9.32 -14.00
CA LEU A 423 10.15 -9.65 -12.58
C LEU A 423 8.90 -8.96 -12.04
N MET A 424 8.71 -7.65 -12.27
CA MET A 424 7.52 -6.93 -11.85
C MET A 424 6.25 -7.56 -12.42
N ARG A 425 6.22 -7.86 -13.71
CA ARG A 425 5.08 -8.52 -14.37
C ARG A 425 4.72 -9.85 -13.72
N GLN A 426 5.71 -10.70 -13.42
CA GLN A 426 5.48 -11.98 -12.74
C GLN A 426 4.83 -11.79 -11.36
N VAL A 427 5.23 -10.77 -10.61
CA VAL A 427 4.64 -10.48 -9.31
C VAL A 427 3.20 -9.98 -9.47
N VAL A 428 2.96 -9.04 -10.38
CA VAL A 428 1.63 -8.47 -10.64
C VAL A 428 0.64 -9.55 -11.08
N ASP A 429 1.04 -10.40 -12.02
CA ASP A 429 0.20 -11.52 -12.50
C ASP A 429 -0.19 -12.50 -11.38
N GLY A 430 0.65 -12.62 -10.36
CA GLY A 430 0.42 -13.52 -9.24
C GLY A 430 -0.58 -13.02 -8.17
N PHE A 431 -1.13 -11.80 -8.28
CA PHE A 431 -2.20 -11.31 -7.36
C PHE A 431 -3.58 -11.89 -7.69
N ASN A 432 -3.88 -12.11 -8.97
CA ASN A 432 -5.17 -12.64 -9.44
C ASN A 432 -6.39 -11.80 -8.98
N PHE A 433 -6.30 -10.49 -9.05
CA PHE A 433 -7.38 -9.55 -8.66
C PHE A 433 -8.70 -9.75 -9.41
N SER A 434 -8.65 -10.30 -10.63
CA SER A 434 -9.84 -10.52 -11.47
C SER A 434 -10.91 -11.40 -10.81
N VAL A 435 -10.52 -12.38 -9.98
CA VAL A 435 -11.46 -13.25 -9.24
C VAL A 435 -12.29 -12.44 -8.25
N MET A 436 -11.62 -11.55 -7.51
CA MET A 436 -12.27 -10.66 -6.55
C MET A 436 -13.25 -9.72 -7.25
N GLU A 437 -12.85 -9.09 -8.35
CA GLU A 437 -13.70 -8.16 -9.11
C GLU A 437 -14.90 -8.85 -9.74
N GLN A 438 -14.71 -10.06 -10.27
CA GLN A 438 -15.80 -10.83 -10.84
C GLN A 438 -16.82 -11.25 -9.77
N ALA A 439 -16.37 -11.64 -8.59
CA ALA A 439 -17.23 -11.99 -7.48
C ALA A 439 -18.10 -10.79 -7.05
N GLU A 440 -17.49 -9.61 -6.88
CA GLU A 440 -18.20 -8.38 -6.54
C GLU A 440 -19.25 -8.00 -7.61
N ARG A 441 -18.86 -7.99 -8.88
CA ARG A 441 -19.80 -7.72 -9.99
C ARG A 441 -20.97 -8.71 -10.00
N SER A 442 -20.70 -9.98 -9.78
CA SER A 442 -21.73 -11.03 -9.75
C SER A 442 -22.73 -10.83 -8.61
N LEU A 443 -22.26 -10.50 -7.40
CA LEU A 443 -23.13 -10.20 -6.25
C LEU A 443 -24.02 -8.98 -6.52
N LEU A 444 -23.46 -7.94 -7.14
CA LEU A 444 -24.19 -6.72 -7.46
C LEU A 444 -25.11 -6.89 -8.70
N GLY A 445 -24.94 -7.96 -9.50
CA GLY A 445 -25.65 -8.17 -10.74
C GLY A 445 -25.23 -7.20 -11.85
N ARG A 446 -23.95 -6.88 -11.88
CA ARG A 446 -23.30 -5.97 -12.86
C ARG A 446 -22.43 -6.75 -13.84
#